data_7dcf8f90c76e471692de3f24cc1aa411
#
_entry.id   7dcf8f90c76e471692de3f24cc1aa411
#
_cell.length_a   1.000
_cell.length_b   1.000
_cell.length_c   1.000
_cell.angle_alpha   90.00
_cell.angle_beta   90.00
_cell.angle_gamma   90.00
#
_symmetry.space_group_name_H-M   'P 1'
#
loop_
_entity.id
_entity.type
_entity.pdbx_description
1 polymer ?
#
loop_
_entity_poly.entity_id
_entity_poly.type
_entity_poly.pdbx_seq_one_letter_code
_entity_poly.pdbx_strand_id
1 'polypeptide(L)'
;MSKRYVIVIGRQFGSGGHEIGVKLAEKLGIPLYDKEILAHIAQEQGVTPERLHKMDEDLKGNNLLNVGIQAQKFQVFNMGMLFETDTGSVLSRDQVYEWQAQKIRELAAAGSCIIIGRCADYILRDDPGLISLFITAPLAVRESRISRLYPNHPREHAETYIEFIQKMDRARANYYAFHTNRDWGNIGNYHLCLNSAKLGIDGSVELLAEYVKRGV
;
A
#
# COMPACT_ATOMS: atom_id res chain seq x y z
N MET A 1 8.95 -9.61 28.74
CA MET A 1 7.90 -9.37 27.72
C MET A 1 8.58 -8.82 26.48
N SER A 2 8.39 -9.43 25.32
CA SER A 2 8.92 -8.88 24.07
C SER A 2 8.25 -7.54 23.80
N LYS A 3 9.03 -6.56 23.40
CA LYS A 3 8.53 -5.23 23.08
C LYS A 3 7.63 -5.30 21.85
N ARG A 4 6.46 -4.64 21.88
CA ARG A 4 5.56 -4.54 20.73
C ARG A 4 6.25 -3.76 19.59
N TYR A 5 6.08 -4.24 18.36
CA TYR A 5 6.55 -3.55 17.16
C TYR A 5 5.57 -3.71 16.00
N VAL A 6 5.57 -2.76 15.08
CA VAL A 6 4.74 -2.78 13.87
C VAL A 6 5.62 -2.58 12.65
N ILE A 7 5.61 -3.56 11.76
CA ILE A 7 6.37 -3.51 10.51
C ILE A 7 5.45 -2.98 9.41
N VAL A 8 5.83 -1.87 8.79
CA VAL A 8 5.12 -1.36 7.61
C VAL A 8 5.96 -1.58 6.36
N ILE A 9 5.38 -2.16 5.31
CA ILE A 9 6.08 -2.46 4.07
C ILE A 9 5.50 -1.66 2.91
N GLY A 10 6.18 -0.57 2.51
CA GLY A 10 6.04 0.07 1.20
C GLY A 10 6.74 -0.78 0.14
N ARG A 11 6.25 -0.79 -1.11
CA ARG A 11 6.81 -1.67 -2.13
C ARG A 11 6.50 -1.23 -3.55
N GLN A 12 7.45 -1.33 -4.46
CA GLN A 12 7.21 -1.21 -5.89
C GLN A 12 6.40 -2.41 -6.41
N PHE A 13 5.59 -2.21 -7.43
CA PHE A 13 4.83 -3.29 -8.06
C PHE A 13 5.77 -4.29 -8.73
N GLY A 14 5.57 -5.57 -8.46
CA GLY A 14 6.45 -6.64 -8.97
C GLY A 14 7.78 -6.82 -8.20
N SER A 15 8.07 -6.01 -7.17
CA SER A 15 9.29 -6.19 -6.36
C SER A 15 9.29 -7.41 -5.44
N GLY A 16 8.15 -8.10 -5.29
CA GLY A 16 8.01 -9.21 -4.34
C GLY A 16 7.73 -8.79 -2.90
N GLY A 17 7.54 -7.48 -2.65
CA GLY A 17 7.36 -6.98 -1.28
C GLY A 17 6.16 -7.55 -0.54
N HIS A 18 5.06 -7.90 -1.22
CA HIS A 18 3.93 -8.59 -0.58
C HIS A 18 4.32 -10.01 -0.16
N GLU A 19 4.93 -10.79 -1.05
CA GLU A 19 5.38 -12.17 -0.75
C GLU A 19 6.42 -12.19 0.38
N ILE A 20 7.36 -11.24 0.38
CA ILE A 20 8.31 -11.03 1.48
C ILE A 20 7.55 -10.76 2.79
N GLY A 21 6.54 -9.89 2.76
CA GLY A 21 5.71 -9.58 3.93
C GLY A 21 5.00 -10.80 4.49
N VAL A 22 4.38 -11.62 3.65
CA VAL A 22 3.70 -12.86 4.06
C VAL A 22 4.67 -13.83 4.73
N LYS A 23 5.80 -14.13 4.08
CA LYS A 23 6.81 -15.05 4.64
C LYS A 23 7.46 -14.49 5.91
N LEU A 24 7.64 -13.18 6.00
CA LEU A 24 8.16 -12.52 7.20
C LEU A 24 7.17 -12.63 8.37
N ALA A 25 5.87 -12.44 8.10
CA ALA A 25 4.81 -12.61 9.09
C ALA A 25 4.78 -14.04 9.65
N GLU A 26 4.83 -15.05 8.77
CA GLU A 26 4.91 -16.46 9.15
C GLU A 26 6.16 -16.74 10.01
N LYS A 27 7.33 -16.24 9.58
CA LYS A 27 8.60 -16.43 10.30
C LYS A 27 8.63 -15.77 11.68
N LEU A 28 7.99 -14.63 11.84
CA LEU A 28 7.92 -13.89 13.10
C LEU A 28 6.74 -14.31 13.97
N GLY A 29 5.79 -15.11 13.45
CA GLY A 29 4.58 -15.54 14.15
C GLY A 29 3.63 -14.39 14.47
N ILE A 30 3.54 -13.38 13.62
CA ILE A 30 2.67 -12.20 13.78
C ILE A 30 1.71 -12.04 12.61
N PRO A 31 0.52 -11.42 12.81
CA PRO A 31 -0.45 -11.21 11.74
C PRO A 31 0.07 -10.24 10.67
N LEU A 32 -0.42 -10.43 9.44
CA LEU A 32 -0.22 -9.51 8.32
C LEU A 32 -1.57 -8.95 7.88
N TYR A 33 -1.61 -7.64 7.61
CA TYR A 33 -2.77 -6.91 7.12
C TYR A 33 -2.46 -6.18 5.79
N ASP A 34 -3.26 -6.42 4.76
CA ASP A 34 -3.21 -5.72 3.46
C ASP A 34 -4.63 -5.33 3.05
N LYS A 35 -5.30 -6.15 2.24
CA LYS A 35 -6.66 -5.88 1.72
C LYS A 35 -7.72 -6.04 2.81
N GLU A 36 -7.47 -6.84 3.79
CA GLU A 36 -8.36 -7.15 4.91
C GLU A 36 -8.74 -5.89 5.71
N ILE A 37 -7.87 -4.87 5.74
CA ILE A 37 -8.17 -3.58 6.40
C ILE A 37 -9.45 -2.96 5.82
N LEU A 38 -9.60 -2.95 4.48
CA LEU A 38 -10.82 -2.43 3.86
C LEU A 38 -12.04 -3.29 4.12
N ALA A 39 -11.89 -4.62 4.18
CA ALA A 39 -12.99 -5.52 4.49
C ALA A 39 -13.50 -5.30 5.93
N HIS A 40 -12.61 -5.11 6.89
CA HIS A 40 -12.97 -4.76 8.27
C HIS A 40 -13.71 -3.43 8.34
N ILE A 41 -13.21 -2.40 7.65
CA ILE A 41 -13.86 -1.08 7.58
C ILE A 41 -15.24 -1.19 6.96
N ALA A 42 -15.38 -1.94 5.85
CA ALA A 42 -16.66 -2.16 5.19
C ALA A 42 -17.69 -2.73 6.15
N GLN A 43 -17.32 -3.76 6.88
CA GLN A 43 -18.19 -4.41 7.87
C GLN A 43 -18.59 -3.45 9.01
N GLU A 44 -17.64 -2.67 9.54
CA GLU A 44 -17.89 -1.74 10.65
C GLU A 44 -18.74 -0.54 10.25
N GLN A 45 -18.58 -0.07 9.01
CA GLN A 45 -19.28 1.12 8.49
C GLN A 45 -20.57 0.78 7.72
N GLY A 46 -20.93 -0.51 7.60
CA GLY A 46 -22.13 -0.94 6.88
C GLY A 46 -22.07 -0.64 5.36
N VAL A 47 -20.86 -0.62 4.80
CA VAL A 47 -20.61 -0.40 3.37
C VAL A 47 -20.19 -1.73 2.72
N THR A 48 -20.59 -1.99 1.47
CA THR A 48 -20.15 -3.22 0.81
C THR A 48 -18.64 -3.21 0.53
N PRO A 49 -17.93 -4.35 0.71
CA PRO A 49 -16.49 -4.44 0.46
C PRO A 49 -16.12 -4.03 -0.99
N GLU A 50 -16.95 -4.39 -1.97
CA GLU A 50 -16.75 -4.07 -3.38
C GLU A 50 -16.76 -2.56 -3.62
N ARG A 51 -17.62 -1.85 -2.92
CA ARG A 51 -17.76 -0.41 -3.02
C ARG A 51 -16.56 0.32 -2.43
N LEU A 52 -16.09 -0.09 -1.23
CA LEU A 52 -14.86 0.43 -0.65
C LEU A 52 -13.63 0.10 -1.50
N HIS A 53 -13.59 -1.11 -2.07
CA HIS A 53 -12.51 -1.52 -2.97
C HIS A 53 -12.48 -0.67 -4.23
N LYS A 54 -13.64 -0.40 -4.84
CA LYS A 54 -13.75 0.48 -6.00
C LYS A 54 -13.31 1.91 -5.69
N MET A 55 -13.68 2.45 -4.53
CA MET A 55 -13.20 3.76 -4.08
C MET A 55 -11.69 3.78 -3.87
N ASP A 56 -11.10 2.73 -3.27
CA ASP A 56 -9.65 2.59 -3.09
C ASP A 56 -8.92 2.43 -4.45
N GLU A 57 -9.52 1.76 -5.42
CA GLU A 57 -8.98 1.65 -6.78
C GLU A 57 -9.12 2.93 -7.60
N ASP A 58 -10.24 3.64 -7.48
CA ASP A 58 -10.44 4.97 -8.09
C ASP A 58 -9.46 6.00 -7.52
N LEU A 59 -9.06 5.86 -6.25
CA LEU A 59 -7.99 6.64 -5.62
C LEU A 59 -6.59 6.31 -6.20
N LYS A 60 -6.34 5.06 -6.56
CA LYS A 60 -5.08 4.55 -7.13
C LYS A 60 -5.04 4.68 -8.65
N GLY A 61 -6.19 4.73 -9.30
CA GLY A 61 -6.33 4.55 -10.75
C GLY A 61 -6.78 5.78 -11.52
N ASN A 62 -6.56 5.71 -12.74
CA ASN A 62 -6.97 6.26 -14.02
C ASN A 62 -7.69 7.63 -14.09
N ASN A 63 -8.49 8.06 -13.14
CA ASN A 63 -9.22 9.33 -13.23
C ASN A 63 -8.34 10.55 -12.92
N LEU A 64 -7.22 10.38 -12.21
CA LEU A 64 -6.24 11.43 -11.97
C LEU A 64 -5.38 11.77 -13.21
N LEU A 65 -5.16 10.79 -14.10
CA LEU A 65 -4.35 10.99 -15.31
C LEU A 65 -5.12 11.70 -16.43
N ASN A 66 -6.45 11.62 -16.47
CA ASN A 66 -7.27 12.32 -17.45
C ASN A 66 -7.50 13.81 -17.11
N VAL A 67 -7.15 14.27 -15.92
CA VAL A 67 -7.31 15.66 -15.48
C VAL A 67 -6.15 16.57 -15.90
N GLY A 68 -5.01 15.99 -16.31
CA GLY A 68 -3.82 16.76 -16.75
C GLY A 68 -3.96 17.53 -18.06
N ILE A 69 -5.07 17.38 -18.81
CA ILE A 69 -5.21 17.97 -20.15
C ILE A 69 -6.14 19.21 -20.18
N GLN A 70 -6.87 19.53 -19.10
CA GLN A 70 -7.69 20.76 -19.07
C GLN A 70 -7.58 21.49 -17.72
N ALA A 71 -6.63 22.43 -17.67
CA ALA A 71 -6.41 23.30 -16.50
C ALA A 71 -7.65 24.11 -16.04
N GLN A 72 -8.72 24.15 -16.80
CA GLN A 72 -9.99 24.82 -16.45
C GLN A 72 -10.90 23.96 -15.55
N LYS A 73 -10.62 22.69 -15.35
CA LYS A 73 -11.42 21.80 -14.45
C LYS A 73 -10.83 21.68 -13.04
N PHE A 74 -9.80 22.45 -12.71
CA PHE A 74 -9.16 22.42 -11.38
C PHE A 74 -10.10 22.86 -10.23
N GLN A 75 -11.15 23.63 -10.50
CA GLN A 75 -12.16 24.01 -9.51
C GLN A 75 -13.11 22.87 -9.14
N VAL A 76 -13.30 21.88 -10.04
CA VAL A 76 -14.14 20.71 -9.77
C VAL A 76 -13.40 19.67 -8.92
N PHE A 77 -12.07 19.74 -8.87
CA PHE A 77 -11.21 18.80 -8.13
C PHE A 77 -11.21 19.05 -6.61
N ASN A 78 -11.56 20.26 -6.17
CA ASN A 78 -11.74 20.60 -4.75
C ASN A 78 -13.15 20.27 -4.22
N MET A 79 -14.08 19.92 -5.09
CA MET A 79 -15.38 19.38 -4.68
C MET A 79 -15.22 17.85 -4.65
N GLY A 80 -14.91 17.30 -3.46
CA GLY A 80 -14.66 15.88 -3.24
C GLY A 80 -15.62 15.01 -4.05
N MET A 81 -15.09 13.98 -4.73
CA MET A 81 -15.95 12.95 -5.31
C MET A 81 -16.74 12.34 -4.15
N LEU A 82 -18.00 12.71 -4.08
CA LEU A 82 -18.94 12.21 -3.10
C LEU A 82 -19.56 10.94 -3.67
N PHE A 83 -19.54 9.87 -2.89
CA PHE A 83 -20.17 8.60 -3.27
C PHE A 83 -21.36 8.34 -2.35
N GLU A 84 -22.54 8.11 -2.92
CA GLU A 84 -23.70 7.73 -2.13
C GLU A 84 -23.51 6.32 -1.53
N THR A 85 -23.84 6.16 -0.26
CA THR A 85 -23.93 4.85 0.40
C THR A 85 -25.31 4.23 0.16
N ASP A 86 -25.48 2.94 0.40
CA ASP A 86 -26.79 2.27 0.35
C ASP A 86 -27.79 2.84 1.38
N THR A 87 -27.27 3.57 2.36
CA THR A 87 -28.05 4.32 3.37
C THR A 87 -28.33 5.77 2.96
N GLY A 88 -27.98 6.19 1.72
CA GLY A 88 -28.16 7.56 1.23
C GLY A 88 -27.14 8.57 1.75
N SER A 89 -26.13 8.14 2.52
CA SER A 89 -25.03 9.01 2.95
C SER A 89 -23.94 9.08 1.88
N VAL A 90 -23.32 10.24 1.78
CA VAL A 90 -22.29 10.52 0.78
C VAL A 90 -20.90 10.36 1.42
N LEU A 91 -20.10 9.41 0.95
CA LEU A 91 -18.73 9.20 1.43
C LEU A 91 -17.72 10.05 0.66
N SER A 92 -16.88 10.77 1.40
CA SER A 92 -15.72 11.47 0.83
C SER A 92 -14.46 10.58 0.87
N ARG A 93 -13.50 10.91 0.00
CA ARG A 93 -12.17 10.26 0.00
C ARG A 93 -11.45 10.40 1.34
N ASP A 94 -11.60 11.56 1.96
CA ASP A 94 -10.97 11.86 3.25
C ASP A 94 -11.56 10.99 4.35
N GLN A 95 -12.87 10.72 4.33
CA GLN A 95 -13.50 9.80 5.28
C GLN A 95 -12.96 8.38 5.17
N VAL A 96 -12.80 7.85 3.95
CA VAL A 96 -12.23 6.51 3.75
C VAL A 96 -10.79 6.45 4.25
N TYR A 97 -10.00 7.49 4.00
CA TYR A 97 -8.64 7.57 4.52
C TYR A 97 -8.61 7.64 6.06
N GLU A 98 -9.48 8.45 6.67
CA GLU A 98 -9.57 8.54 8.13
C GLU A 98 -9.97 7.20 8.77
N TRP A 99 -10.93 6.48 8.19
CA TRP A 99 -11.28 5.15 8.66
C TRP A 99 -10.12 4.16 8.53
N GLN A 100 -9.38 4.22 7.42
CA GLN A 100 -8.16 3.42 7.27
C GLN A 100 -7.11 3.79 8.33
N ALA A 101 -6.89 5.06 8.55
CA ALA A 101 -5.93 5.54 9.53
C ALA A 101 -6.30 5.11 10.95
N GLN A 102 -7.58 5.20 11.31
CA GLN A 102 -8.08 4.72 12.59
C GLN A 102 -7.86 3.22 12.73
N LYS A 103 -8.30 2.42 11.75
CA LYS A 103 -8.14 0.96 11.77
C LYS A 103 -6.68 0.54 11.87
N ILE A 104 -5.78 1.19 11.14
CA ILE A 104 -4.33 0.94 11.20
C ILE A 104 -3.80 1.20 12.62
N ARG A 105 -4.21 2.28 13.29
CA ARG A 105 -3.82 2.57 14.67
C ARG A 105 -4.36 1.52 15.65
N GLU A 106 -5.60 1.08 15.48
CA GLU A 106 -6.22 0.01 16.31
C GLU A 106 -5.46 -1.31 16.17
N LEU A 107 -5.17 -1.74 14.94
CA LEU A 107 -4.40 -2.96 14.67
C LEU A 107 -2.99 -2.87 15.26
N ALA A 108 -2.34 -1.73 15.10
CA ALA A 108 -1.03 -1.49 15.68
C ALA A 108 -1.07 -1.53 17.21
N ALA A 109 -2.09 -0.98 17.85
CA ALA A 109 -2.24 -0.98 19.30
C ALA A 109 -2.55 -2.38 19.86
N ALA A 110 -3.23 -3.23 19.11
CA ALA A 110 -3.62 -4.58 19.51
C ALA A 110 -2.42 -5.54 19.67
N GLY A 111 -1.30 -5.29 18.99
CA GLY A 111 -0.11 -6.14 19.10
C GLY A 111 0.91 -5.91 18.00
N SER A 112 1.95 -6.76 17.97
CA SER A 112 2.92 -6.76 16.87
C SER A 112 2.26 -7.29 15.60
N CYS A 113 2.47 -6.60 14.47
CA CYS A 113 1.87 -6.97 13.19
C CYS A 113 2.70 -6.45 12.00
N ILE A 114 2.36 -6.93 10.80
CA ILE A 114 2.86 -6.38 9.54
C ILE A 114 1.69 -5.72 8.80
N ILE A 115 1.89 -4.51 8.30
CA ILE A 115 0.91 -3.76 7.49
C ILE A 115 1.53 -3.45 6.13
N ILE A 116 0.78 -3.74 5.05
CA ILE A 116 1.26 -3.57 3.69
C ILE A 116 0.71 -2.28 3.06
N GLY A 117 1.56 -1.24 2.91
CA GLY A 117 1.23 0.02 2.23
C GLY A 117 0.26 0.92 2.99
N ARG A 118 -0.72 1.54 2.28
CA ARG A 118 -1.82 2.38 2.83
C ARG A 118 -1.36 3.58 3.66
N CYS A 119 -0.19 4.13 3.34
CA CYS A 119 0.42 5.23 4.11
C CYS A 119 0.62 4.88 5.60
N ALA A 120 0.66 3.59 5.96
CA ALA A 120 0.76 3.16 7.35
C ALA A 120 2.08 3.63 8.00
N ASP A 121 3.15 3.77 7.24
CA ASP A 121 4.40 4.38 7.66
C ASP A 121 4.23 5.84 8.12
N TYR A 122 3.38 6.60 7.44
CA TYR A 122 3.05 7.97 7.81
C TYR A 122 2.03 8.05 8.95
N ILE A 123 1.01 7.18 8.92
CA ILE A 123 -0.03 7.12 9.96
C ILE A 123 0.58 6.77 11.32
N LEU A 124 1.56 5.88 11.34
CA LEU A 124 2.23 5.38 12.55
C LEU A 124 3.59 6.04 12.83
N ARG A 125 3.94 7.14 12.16
CA ARG A 125 5.26 7.78 12.25
C ARG A 125 5.71 8.15 13.66
N ASP A 126 4.76 8.36 14.56
CA ASP A 126 5.01 8.72 15.95
C ASP A 126 4.97 7.50 16.90
N ASP A 127 4.74 6.29 16.36
CA ASP A 127 4.74 5.03 17.14
C ASP A 127 6.20 4.58 17.38
N PRO A 128 6.65 4.46 18.64
CA PRO A 128 8.03 4.11 18.95
C PRO A 128 8.39 2.66 18.55
N GLY A 129 7.40 1.82 18.28
CA GLY A 129 7.58 0.45 17.78
C GLY A 129 7.52 0.33 16.25
N LEU A 130 7.42 1.44 15.52
CA LEU A 130 7.36 1.40 14.06
C LEU A 130 8.70 0.94 13.44
N ILE A 131 8.62 -0.01 12.53
CA ILE A 131 9.69 -0.41 11.62
C ILE A 131 9.18 -0.22 10.19
N SER A 132 9.55 0.87 9.52
CA SER A 132 9.14 1.18 8.16
C SER A 132 10.16 0.68 7.14
N LEU A 133 9.69 -0.13 6.19
CA LEU A 133 10.48 -0.79 5.16
C LEU A 133 9.98 -0.39 3.77
N PHE A 134 10.89 -0.30 2.79
CA PHE A 134 10.53 -0.14 1.39
C PHE A 134 11.22 -1.17 0.50
N ILE A 135 10.45 -1.96 -0.25
CA ILE A 135 10.98 -3.04 -1.09
C ILE A 135 10.99 -2.60 -2.56
N THR A 136 12.18 -2.62 -3.16
CA THR A 136 12.42 -2.29 -4.56
C THR A 136 12.93 -3.49 -5.34
N ALA A 137 12.91 -3.40 -6.68
CA ALA A 137 13.68 -4.26 -7.57
C ALA A 137 13.88 -3.56 -8.93
N PRO A 138 14.93 -3.90 -9.70
CA PRO A 138 15.13 -3.43 -11.06
C PRO A 138 13.92 -3.74 -11.94
N LEU A 139 13.60 -2.85 -12.88
CA LEU A 139 12.41 -2.96 -13.74
C LEU A 139 12.34 -4.30 -14.48
N ALA A 140 13.45 -4.78 -15.03
CA ALA A 140 13.50 -6.06 -15.74
C ALA A 140 13.17 -7.27 -14.84
N VAL A 141 13.56 -7.24 -13.56
CA VAL A 141 13.22 -8.29 -12.59
C VAL A 141 11.73 -8.24 -12.25
N ARG A 142 11.20 -7.05 -12.08
CA ARG A 142 9.76 -6.82 -11.84
C ARG A 142 8.91 -7.25 -13.03
N GLU A 143 9.32 -6.92 -14.24
CA GLU A 143 8.68 -7.34 -15.49
C GLU A 143 8.64 -8.87 -15.59
N SER A 144 9.78 -9.55 -15.41
CA SER A 144 9.86 -10.99 -15.41
C SER A 144 8.95 -11.65 -14.36
N ARG A 145 8.77 -11.04 -13.19
CA ARG A 145 7.84 -11.53 -12.16
C ARG A 145 6.39 -11.31 -12.56
N ILE A 146 6.05 -10.12 -13.05
CA ILE A 146 4.68 -9.77 -13.42
C ILE A 146 4.20 -10.57 -14.63
N SER A 147 5.05 -10.81 -15.62
CA SER A 147 4.70 -11.63 -16.78
C SER A 147 4.33 -13.08 -16.42
N ARG A 148 4.94 -13.62 -15.36
CA ARG A 148 4.59 -14.95 -14.84
C ARG A 148 3.29 -14.95 -14.02
N LEU A 149 3.03 -13.90 -13.26
CA LEU A 149 1.84 -13.78 -12.43
C LEU A 149 0.58 -13.40 -13.23
N TYR A 150 0.75 -12.65 -14.31
CA TYR A 150 -0.34 -12.13 -15.15
C TYR A 150 -0.08 -12.43 -16.64
N PRO A 151 -0.03 -13.71 -17.07
CA PRO A 151 0.41 -14.07 -18.42
C PRO A 151 -0.47 -13.54 -19.55
N ASN A 152 -1.73 -13.22 -19.27
CA ASN A 152 -2.71 -12.73 -20.24
C ASN A 152 -2.84 -11.20 -20.25
N HIS A 153 -2.21 -10.47 -19.30
CA HIS A 153 -2.41 -9.03 -19.11
C HIS A 153 -2.24 -8.21 -20.40
N PRO A 154 -1.17 -8.37 -21.22
CA PRO A 154 -1.00 -7.59 -22.45
C PRO A 154 -2.11 -7.80 -23.48
N ARG A 155 -2.71 -8.99 -23.53
CA ARG A 155 -3.79 -9.31 -24.47
C ARG A 155 -5.12 -8.71 -24.06
N GLU A 156 -5.38 -8.65 -22.74
CA GLU A 156 -6.64 -8.18 -22.19
C GLU A 156 -6.70 -6.64 -22.10
N HIS A 157 -5.56 -5.99 -21.92
CA HIS A 157 -5.49 -4.56 -21.62
C HIS A 157 -4.74 -3.72 -22.66
N ALA A 158 -4.21 -4.33 -23.73
CA ALA A 158 -3.46 -3.67 -24.81
C ALA A 158 -2.31 -2.78 -24.32
N GLU A 159 -1.69 -3.14 -23.19
CA GLU A 159 -0.53 -2.44 -22.61
C GLU A 159 0.61 -3.43 -22.31
N THR A 160 1.85 -2.97 -22.37
CA THR A 160 3.03 -3.77 -22.02
C THR A 160 3.10 -4.00 -20.52
N TYR A 161 3.86 -5.03 -20.08
CA TYR A 161 4.12 -5.25 -18.65
C TYR A 161 4.84 -4.06 -18.00
N ILE A 162 5.72 -3.39 -18.75
CA ILE A 162 6.43 -2.19 -18.26
C ILE A 162 5.45 -1.05 -17.99
N GLU A 163 4.55 -0.77 -18.93
CA GLU A 163 3.51 0.25 -18.78
C GLU A 163 2.59 -0.06 -17.60
N PHE A 164 2.17 -1.32 -17.47
CA PHE A 164 1.38 -1.77 -16.33
C PHE A 164 2.10 -1.56 -15.01
N ILE A 165 3.37 -1.97 -14.90
CA ILE A 165 4.18 -1.77 -13.70
C ILE A 165 4.31 -0.29 -13.34
N GLN A 166 4.61 0.54 -14.33
CA GLN A 166 4.75 1.98 -14.13
C GLN A 166 3.43 2.65 -13.74
N LYS A 167 2.32 2.22 -14.33
CA LYS A 167 0.98 2.69 -13.98
C LYS A 167 0.63 2.38 -12.52
N MET A 168 0.90 1.15 -12.07
CA MET A 168 0.67 0.74 -10.68
C MET A 168 1.56 1.51 -9.70
N ASP A 169 2.82 1.76 -10.04
CA ASP A 169 3.72 2.53 -9.19
C ASP A 169 3.31 4.01 -9.12
N ARG A 170 2.93 4.63 -10.26
CA ARG A 170 2.39 5.99 -10.29
C ARG A 170 1.13 6.14 -9.43
N ALA A 171 0.22 5.16 -9.52
CA ALA A 171 -1.00 5.17 -8.71
C ALA A 171 -0.69 5.18 -7.20
N ARG A 172 0.27 4.35 -6.77
CA ARG A 172 0.73 4.33 -5.37
C ARG A 172 1.42 5.62 -4.96
N ALA A 173 2.28 6.16 -5.82
CA ALA A 173 2.98 7.41 -5.57
C ALA A 173 2.01 8.59 -5.42
N ASN A 174 1.02 8.70 -6.31
CA ASN A 174 -0.01 9.74 -6.24
C ASN A 174 -0.86 9.63 -4.95
N TYR A 175 -1.28 8.42 -4.61
CA TYR A 175 -2.03 8.17 -3.37
C TYR A 175 -1.22 8.58 -2.13
N TYR A 176 0.05 8.17 -2.08
CA TYR A 176 0.94 8.48 -0.97
C TYR A 176 1.20 9.99 -0.87
N ALA A 177 1.55 10.65 -1.98
CA ALA A 177 1.80 12.09 -2.00
C ALA A 177 0.55 12.89 -1.60
N PHE A 178 -0.64 12.49 -2.06
CA PHE A 178 -1.89 13.16 -1.73
C PHE A 178 -2.19 13.16 -0.21
N HIS A 179 -1.99 12.00 0.45
CA HIS A 179 -2.32 11.88 1.88
C HIS A 179 -1.19 12.26 2.84
N THR A 180 0.05 12.29 2.36
CA THR A 180 1.21 12.51 3.25
C THR A 180 2.01 13.77 2.95
N ASN A 181 1.81 14.36 1.77
CA ASN A 181 2.65 15.43 1.21
C ASN A 181 4.14 15.05 1.16
N ARG A 182 4.44 13.76 0.90
CA ARG A 182 5.79 13.20 0.81
C ARG A 182 5.96 12.39 -0.47
N ASP A 183 7.21 12.23 -0.91
CA ASP A 183 7.53 11.42 -2.08
C ASP A 183 7.56 9.94 -1.71
N TRP A 184 6.75 9.14 -2.41
CA TRP A 184 6.71 7.70 -2.26
C TRP A 184 8.02 7.05 -2.69
N GLY A 185 8.56 6.15 -1.86
CA GLY A 185 9.83 5.48 -2.12
C GLY A 185 11.08 6.34 -1.87
N ASN A 186 10.93 7.57 -1.39
CA ASN A 186 12.06 8.35 -0.92
C ASN A 186 12.69 7.68 0.31
N ILE A 187 13.98 7.38 0.21
CA ILE A 187 14.72 6.64 1.25
C ILE A 187 14.63 7.29 2.63
N GLY A 188 14.50 8.61 2.71
CA GLY A 188 14.35 9.34 3.98
C GLY A 188 13.03 9.09 4.72
N ASN A 189 12.05 8.44 4.08
CA ASN A 189 10.76 8.12 4.70
C ASN A 189 10.75 6.72 5.38
N TYR A 190 11.81 5.92 5.19
CA TYR A 190 11.83 4.52 5.63
C TYR A 190 13.08 4.22 6.45
N HIS A 191 12.94 3.34 7.45
CA HIS A 191 14.07 2.88 8.26
C HIS A 191 15.02 1.98 7.45
N LEU A 192 14.50 1.23 6.46
CA LEU A 192 15.31 0.39 5.57
C LEU A 192 14.67 0.29 4.18
N CYS A 193 15.47 0.53 3.14
CA CYS A 193 15.11 0.26 1.75
C CYS A 193 15.91 -0.94 1.24
N LEU A 194 15.20 -1.96 0.71
CA LEU A 194 15.80 -3.22 0.28
C LEU A 194 15.52 -3.50 -1.20
N ASN A 195 16.59 -3.82 -1.95
CA ASN A 195 16.49 -4.35 -3.30
C ASN A 195 16.39 -5.88 -3.26
N SER A 196 15.20 -6.42 -3.47
CA SER A 196 14.91 -7.86 -3.39
C SER A 196 15.59 -8.69 -4.48
N ALA A 197 16.02 -8.08 -5.58
CA ALA A 197 16.66 -8.81 -6.68
C ALA A 197 18.02 -9.40 -6.32
N LYS A 198 18.71 -8.83 -5.32
CA LYS A 198 20.03 -9.30 -4.90
C LYS A 198 19.98 -10.55 -4.00
N LEU A 199 18.97 -10.59 -3.12
CA LEU A 199 18.83 -11.65 -2.13
C LEU A 199 17.74 -12.67 -2.49
N GLY A 200 16.92 -12.37 -3.49
CA GLY A 200 15.68 -13.10 -3.72
C GLY A 200 14.66 -12.88 -2.59
N ILE A 201 13.55 -13.59 -2.64
CA ILE A 201 12.50 -13.48 -1.63
C ILE A 201 12.99 -14.00 -0.28
N ASP A 202 13.49 -15.24 -0.25
CA ASP A 202 13.85 -15.92 1.00
C ASP A 202 15.04 -15.23 1.70
N GLY A 203 16.09 -14.86 0.96
CA GLY A 203 17.21 -14.10 1.52
C GLY A 203 16.79 -12.71 2.04
N SER A 204 15.80 -12.07 1.39
CA SER A 204 15.22 -10.82 1.89
C SER A 204 14.48 -11.03 3.21
N VAL A 205 13.73 -12.13 3.34
CA VAL A 205 13.02 -12.48 4.58
C VAL A 205 14.00 -12.74 5.73
N GLU A 206 15.09 -13.49 5.48
CA GLU A 206 16.12 -13.75 6.49
C GLU A 206 16.75 -12.45 7.00
N LEU A 207 17.17 -11.57 6.07
CA LEU A 207 17.77 -10.29 6.41
C LEU A 207 16.80 -9.41 7.23
N LEU A 208 15.54 -9.31 6.80
CA LEU A 208 14.54 -8.48 7.48
C LEU A 208 14.17 -9.04 8.85
N ALA A 209 14.09 -10.37 9.00
CA ALA A 209 13.82 -10.98 10.30
C ALA A 209 14.97 -10.68 11.30
N GLU A 210 16.22 -10.73 10.84
CA GLU A 210 17.37 -10.38 11.67
C GLU A 210 17.39 -8.88 12.01
N TYR A 211 17.05 -8.01 11.04
CA TYR A 211 16.93 -6.58 11.25
C TYR A 211 15.90 -6.25 12.33
N VAL A 212 14.72 -6.87 12.25
CA VAL A 212 13.64 -6.69 13.23
C VAL A 212 14.09 -7.11 14.63
N LYS A 213 14.74 -8.28 14.77
CA LYS A 213 15.23 -8.79 16.07
C LYS A 213 16.22 -7.85 16.75
N ARG A 214 17.02 -7.13 15.96
CA ARG A 214 18.02 -6.18 16.49
C ARG A 214 17.45 -4.80 16.75
N GLY A 215 16.35 -4.43 16.08
CA GLY A 215 15.73 -3.11 16.19
C GLY A 215 14.66 -2.97 17.27
N VAL A 216 14.32 -4.05 17.99
CA VAL A 216 13.25 -4.08 19.01
C VAL A 216 13.74 -4.50 20.39
#